data_5a69c224fdfdda9780535476f1f0772d
#
_entry.id   5a69c224fdfdda9780535476f1f0772d
#
_cell.length_a   1.000
_cell.length_b   1.000
_cell.length_c   1.000
_cell.angle_alpha   90.00
_cell.angle_beta   90.00
_cell.angle_gamma   90.00
#
_symmetry.space_group_name_H-M   'P 1'
#
loop_
_entity.id
_entity.type
_entity.pdbx_description
1 polymer ?
#
loop_
_entity_poly.entity_id
_entity_poly.type
_entity_poly.pdbx_seq_one_letter_code
_entity_poly.pdbx_strand_id
1 'polypeptide(L)'
;MSNLSNNYIAGDWVKGSSSISNINPSDTNDVIGEFAQANNSHLDDALNSAQIAQKQWAAVGLEQRQAVLMKIGEEMMARSAELGELLSREEGKPVAE
;
A
#
# COMPACT_ATOMS: atom_id res chain seq x y z
N MET A 1 -9.76 -18.02 -7.32
CA MET A 1 -8.40 -17.54 -7.11
C MET A 1 -8.44 -16.36 -6.15
N SER A 2 -7.79 -16.47 -5.02
CA SER A 2 -7.79 -15.40 -4.05
C SER A 2 -6.82 -14.29 -4.47
N ASN A 3 -7.27 -13.04 -4.44
CA ASN A 3 -6.43 -11.86 -4.64
C ASN A 3 -5.87 -11.43 -3.29
N LEU A 4 -5.07 -12.32 -2.69
CA LEU A 4 -4.47 -12.04 -1.39
C LEU A 4 -3.24 -11.15 -1.56
N SER A 5 -3.30 -9.97 -0.96
CA SER A 5 -2.17 -9.04 -0.93
C SER A 5 -1.43 -9.17 0.39
N ASN A 6 -0.15 -9.43 0.32
CA ASN A 6 0.72 -9.52 1.48
C ASN A 6 1.18 -8.13 1.93
N ASN A 7 1.72 -8.07 3.14
CA ASN A 7 2.30 -6.84 3.68
C ASN A 7 3.74 -6.67 3.16
N TYR A 8 4.12 -5.44 2.88
CA TYR A 8 5.47 -5.13 2.45
C TYR A 8 6.26 -4.57 3.64
N ILE A 9 7.19 -5.37 4.15
CA ILE A 9 7.96 -5.02 5.35
C ILE A 9 9.43 -5.28 5.09
N ALA A 10 10.27 -4.29 5.36
CA ALA A 10 11.73 -4.38 5.23
C ALA A 10 12.21 -4.83 3.84
N GLY A 11 11.48 -4.44 2.81
CA GLY A 11 11.82 -4.79 1.42
C GLY A 11 11.28 -6.12 0.94
N ASP A 12 10.52 -6.85 1.76
CA ASP A 12 9.97 -8.15 1.43
C ASP A 12 8.46 -8.19 1.57
N TRP A 13 7.81 -9.00 0.73
CA TRP A 13 6.39 -9.30 0.86
C TRP A 13 6.21 -10.40 1.89
N VAL A 14 5.51 -10.09 2.98
CA VAL A 14 5.38 -10.95 4.15
C VAL A 14 3.93 -11.38 4.32
N LYS A 15 3.70 -12.67 4.52
CA LYS A 15 2.38 -13.20 4.82
C LYS A 15 1.91 -12.70 6.18
N GLY A 16 0.60 -12.45 6.29
CA GLY A 16 0.01 -12.11 7.58
C GLY A 16 -0.30 -13.34 8.41
N SER A 17 -0.71 -13.11 9.65
CA SER A 17 -1.23 -14.18 10.53
C SER A 17 -2.65 -14.59 10.12
N SER A 18 -3.37 -13.72 9.45
CA SER A 18 -4.71 -13.93 8.90
C SER A 18 -4.93 -12.98 7.73
N SER A 19 -6.12 -12.96 7.18
CA SER A 19 -6.49 -12.02 6.12
C SER A 19 -7.87 -11.43 6.36
N ILE A 20 -8.14 -10.31 5.73
CA ILE A 20 -9.43 -9.63 5.77
C ILE A 20 -9.84 -9.27 4.35
N SER A 21 -11.14 -9.37 4.07
CA SER A 21 -11.71 -8.97 2.79
C SER A 21 -12.00 -7.48 2.78
N ASN A 22 -11.65 -6.83 1.68
CA ASN A 22 -12.02 -5.44 1.42
C ASN A 22 -13.23 -5.43 0.46
N ILE A 23 -14.34 -4.89 0.92
CA ILE A 23 -15.62 -4.96 0.22
C ILE A 23 -16.06 -3.55 -0.14
N ASN A 24 -16.52 -3.37 -1.37
CA ASN A 24 -17.07 -2.11 -1.86
C ASN A 24 -18.31 -1.74 -1.04
N PRO A 25 -18.35 -0.62 -0.32
CA PRO A 25 -19.50 -0.25 0.50
C PRO A 25 -20.76 0.12 -0.31
N SER A 26 -20.60 0.45 -1.57
CA SER A 26 -21.73 0.73 -2.48
C SER A 26 -22.28 -0.52 -3.19
N ASP A 27 -21.52 -1.60 -3.19
CA ASP A 27 -21.92 -2.89 -3.77
C ASP A 27 -21.25 -4.02 -2.97
N THR A 28 -21.94 -4.55 -1.99
CA THR A 28 -21.40 -5.54 -1.07
C THR A 28 -21.12 -6.89 -1.73
N ASN A 29 -21.51 -7.09 -2.98
CA ASN A 29 -21.12 -8.26 -3.78
C ASN A 29 -19.77 -8.07 -4.46
N ASP A 30 -19.24 -6.85 -4.50
CA ASP A 30 -17.93 -6.54 -5.09
C ASP A 30 -16.85 -6.68 -4.03
N VAL A 31 -16.18 -7.83 -4.00
CA VAL A 31 -15.01 -8.06 -3.15
C VAL A 31 -13.78 -7.55 -3.90
N ILE A 32 -13.19 -6.47 -3.44
CA ILE A 32 -12.04 -5.81 -4.07
C ILE A 32 -10.81 -6.69 -3.99
N GLY A 33 -10.59 -7.32 -2.83
CA GLY A 33 -9.49 -8.24 -2.60
C GLY A 33 -9.41 -8.66 -1.15
N GLU A 34 -8.46 -9.53 -0.87
CA GLU A 34 -8.13 -9.94 0.48
C GLU A 34 -6.75 -9.42 0.85
N PHE A 35 -6.60 -8.98 2.08
CA PHE A 35 -5.39 -8.31 2.54
C PHE A 35 -4.88 -8.99 3.82
N ALA A 36 -3.58 -9.23 3.85
CA ALA A 36 -2.93 -9.84 5.00
C ALA A 36 -3.06 -8.94 6.23
N GLN A 37 -3.37 -9.57 7.37
CA GLN A 37 -3.36 -8.88 8.67
C GLN A 37 -2.07 -9.19 9.40
N ALA A 38 -1.39 -8.13 9.82
CA ALA A 38 -0.18 -8.24 10.61
C ALA A 38 -0.51 -8.55 12.07
N ASN A 39 0.43 -9.19 12.76
CA ASN A 39 0.40 -9.35 14.21
C ASN A 39 1.44 -8.40 14.85
N ASN A 40 1.58 -8.47 16.17
CA ASN A 40 2.51 -7.60 16.89
C ASN A 40 3.96 -7.83 16.47
N SER A 41 4.34 -9.06 16.14
CA SER A 41 5.69 -9.37 15.67
C SER A 41 5.98 -8.68 14.33
N HIS A 42 5.02 -8.70 13.40
CA HIS A 42 5.15 -7.98 12.13
C HIS A 42 5.26 -6.47 12.33
N LEU A 43 4.49 -5.92 13.27
CA LEU A 43 4.57 -4.50 13.61
C LEU A 43 5.94 -4.13 14.15
N ASP A 44 6.48 -4.94 15.07
CA ASP A 44 7.81 -4.71 15.63
C ASP A 44 8.89 -4.75 14.54
N ASP A 45 8.82 -5.72 13.63
CA ASP A 45 9.75 -5.81 12.50
C ASP A 45 9.67 -4.57 11.61
N ALA A 46 8.45 -4.10 11.32
CA ALA A 46 8.24 -2.92 10.51
C ALA A 46 8.82 -1.66 11.16
N LEU A 47 8.56 -1.48 12.46
CA LEU A 47 9.07 -0.32 13.21
C LEU A 47 10.60 -0.33 13.31
N ASN A 48 11.18 -1.49 13.59
CA ASN A 48 12.63 -1.62 13.67
C ASN A 48 13.31 -1.34 12.33
N SER A 49 12.75 -1.88 11.25
CA SER A 49 13.25 -1.65 9.89
C SER A 49 13.13 -0.18 9.49
N ALA A 50 12.01 0.45 9.82
CA ALA A 50 11.78 1.86 9.54
C ALA A 50 12.76 2.75 10.28
N GLN A 51 13.06 2.43 11.53
CA GLN A 51 14.01 3.20 12.34
C GLN A 51 15.43 3.15 11.75
N ILE A 52 15.84 1.98 11.27
CA ILE A 52 17.14 1.82 10.61
C ILE A 52 17.14 2.56 9.26
N ALA A 53 16.11 2.37 8.46
CA ALA A 53 16.01 2.98 7.14
C ALA A 53 15.91 4.51 7.21
N GLN A 54 15.26 5.05 8.23
CA GLN A 54 15.12 6.49 8.43
C GLN A 54 16.45 7.20 8.53
N LYS A 55 17.41 6.60 9.21
CA LYS A 55 18.76 7.17 9.33
C LYS A 55 19.47 7.23 7.99
N GLN A 56 19.35 6.16 7.20
CA GLN A 56 19.92 6.10 5.86
C GLN A 56 19.26 7.10 4.93
N TRP A 57 17.94 7.19 4.96
CA TRP A 57 17.16 8.10 4.14
C TRP A 57 17.48 9.57 4.48
N ALA A 58 17.61 9.89 5.76
CA ALA A 58 17.97 11.23 6.21
C ALA A 58 19.36 11.66 5.72
N ALA A 59 20.27 10.71 5.52
CA ALA A 59 21.61 10.96 5.01
C ALA A 59 21.66 11.11 3.48
N VAL A 60 20.60 10.73 2.78
CA VAL A 60 20.50 10.90 1.31
C VAL A 60 20.33 12.38 0.99
N GLY A 61 21.01 12.87 -0.05
CA GLY A 61 20.92 14.26 -0.46
C GLY A 61 19.53 14.66 -0.94
N LEU A 62 19.22 15.97 -0.83
CA LEU A 62 17.91 16.49 -1.23
C LEU A 62 17.54 16.15 -2.66
N GLU A 63 18.51 16.25 -3.59
CA GLU A 63 18.26 15.96 -5.00
C GLU A 63 17.83 14.51 -5.24
N GLN A 64 18.47 13.56 -4.55
CA GLN A 64 18.12 12.15 -4.68
C GLN A 64 16.75 11.86 -4.07
N ARG A 65 16.45 12.46 -2.91
CA ARG A 65 15.12 12.30 -2.29
C ARG A 65 14.03 12.87 -3.17
N GLN A 66 14.28 14.05 -3.77
CA GLN A 66 13.38 14.67 -4.72
C GLN A 66 13.15 13.76 -5.94
N ALA A 67 14.22 13.19 -6.49
CA ALA A 67 14.12 12.30 -7.66
C ALA A 67 13.25 11.09 -7.38
N VAL A 68 13.39 10.47 -6.21
CA VAL A 68 12.56 9.32 -5.82
C VAL A 68 11.08 9.71 -5.72
N LEU A 69 10.78 10.82 -5.04
CA LEU A 69 9.40 11.29 -4.90
C LEU A 69 8.77 11.69 -6.22
N MET A 70 9.53 12.33 -7.09
CA MET A 70 9.07 12.69 -8.44
C MET A 70 8.74 11.45 -9.26
N LYS A 71 9.57 10.40 -9.17
CA LYS A 71 9.33 9.15 -9.87
C LYS A 71 8.06 8.47 -9.38
N ILE A 72 7.81 8.48 -8.07
CA ILE A 72 6.57 7.97 -7.48
C ILE A 72 5.36 8.74 -8.04
N GLY A 73 5.45 10.07 -8.07
CA GLY A 73 4.38 10.92 -8.61
C GLY A 73 4.11 10.64 -10.09
N GLU A 74 5.14 10.47 -10.89
CA GLU A 74 5.00 10.12 -12.31
C GLU A 74 4.29 8.78 -12.49
N GLU A 75 4.64 7.79 -11.68
CA GLU A 75 4.00 6.47 -11.72
C GLU A 75 2.52 6.56 -11.30
N MET A 76 2.21 7.34 -10.28
CA MET A 76 0.81 7.57 -9.88
C MET A 76 0.00 8.22 -11.00
N MET A 77 0.57 9.21 -11.67
CA MET A 77 -0.10 9.87 -12.79
C MET A 77 -0.32 8.91 -13.96
N ALA A 78 0.67 8.08 -14.26
CA ALA A 78 0.55 7.09 -15.32
C ALA A 78 -0.54 6.05 -15.03
N ARG A 79 -0.82 5.79 -13.76
CA ARG A 79 -1.84 4.83 -13.31
C ARG A 79 -3.09 5.51 -12.75
N SER A 80 -3.34 6.75 -13.11
CA SER A 80 -4.42 7.53 -12.50
C SER A 80 -5.80 6.91 -12.70
N ALA A 81 -6.09 6.35 -13.88
CA ALA A 81 -7.38 5.71 -14.15
C ALA A 81 -7.58 4.45 -13.28
N GLU A 82 -6.55 3.61 -13.18
CA GLU A 82 -6.56 2.41 -12.33
C GLU A 82 -6.77 2.77 -10.85
N LEU A 83 -6.00 3.75 -10.38
CA LEU A 83 -6.05 4.17 -8.97
C LEU A 83 -7.38 4.85 -8.65
N GLY A 84 -7.91 5.65 -9.57
CA GLY A 84 -9.21 6.30 -9.41
C GLY A 84 -10.36 5.30 -9.32
N GLU A 85 -10.35 4.27 -10.15
CA GLU A 85 -11.35 3.20 -10.10
C GLU A 85 -11.28 2.44 -8.78
N LEU A 86 -10.07 2.09 -8.36
CA LEU A 86 -9.85 1.39 -7.09
C LEU A 86 -10.33 2.23 -5.91
N LEU A 87 -10.00 3.51 -5.89
CA LEU A 87 -10.44 4.42 -4.84
C LEU A 87 -11.97 4.49 -4.77
N SER A 88 -12.62 4.58 -5.94
CA SER A 88 -14.08 4.61 -6.02
C SER A 88 -14.69 3.33 -5.42
N ARG A 89 -14.14 2.17 -5.74
CA ARG A 89 -14.60 0.89 -5.19
C ARG A 89 -14.42 0.82 -3.68
N GLU A 90 -13.28 1.26 -3.17
CA GLU A 90 -12.96 1.19 -1.75
C GLU A 90 -13.81 2.17 -0.92
N GLU A 91 -14.05 3.36 -1.42
CA GLU A 91 -14.83 4.38 -0.73
C GLU A 91 -16.33 4.33 -1.03
N GLY A 92 -16.71 3.70 -2.13
CA GLY A 92 -18.12 3.62 -2.56
C GLY A 92 -18.65 4.90 -3.17
N LYS A 93 -17.77 5.78 -3.66
CA LYS A 93 -18.17 7.04 -4.30
C LYS A 93 -18.02 6.97 -5.82
N PRO A 94 -18.68 7.89 -6.59
CA PRO A 94 -18.54 7.91 -8.05
C PRO A 94 -17.12 8.13 -8.51
N VAL A 95 -16.75 7.50 -9.65
CA VAL A 95 -15.42 7.64 -10.25
C VAL A 95 -15.07 9.09 -10.59
N ALA A 96 -16.11 9.88 -10.94
CA ALA A 96 -15.92 11.28 -11.34
C ALA A 96 -15.46 12.20 -10.18
N GLU A 97 -15.59 11.74 -8.94
CA GLU A 97 -15.14 12.49 -7.76
C GLU A 97 -13.73 12.12 -7.35
#